data_1c0acd8e79241a4e2f42486cdc78e8f2
#
_entry.id   1c0acd8e79241a4e2f42486cdc78e8f2
#
_cell.length_a   1.000
_cell.length_b   1.000
_cell.length_c   1.000
_cell.angle_alpha   90.00
_cell.angle_beta   90.00
_cell.angle_gamma   90.00
#
_symmetry.space_group_name_H-M   'P 1'
#
loop_
_entity.id
_entity.type
_entity.pdbx_description
1 polymer ?
#
loop_
_entity_poly.entity_id
_entity_poly.type
_entity_poly.pdbx_seq_one_letter_code
_entity_poly.pdbx_strand_id
1 'polypeptide(L)'
;MRIAIIGSGIAGLASAWWLHGEHEVTLFEANDYLGGHTHTHDVQVGGRRMAVDTGFIVFNPRHYPLLTALFDELGVASQPTTMSFSMHSERSGVEYNATSLDGLFCQRRNLLSPRFWGMLADLRRFYRDAQLLLAEDQGPTLGQYLRDQRYGEAFIEEHLLPMASALWSSPTATVMDFPARYLAQFMANHQMLQMTGRSTWRVVKGGSARYVEALRARWQVRERLECPVHSVERTPWGARVHSAAGVEGFDEVILACHSDQALALLGDADAIEREVLGAIRYQPNEAVLHTDASLLPRDRKAWAAWNAHVPRDPAAPCTVSYCMNLLQGLPGDTPLVVTLNRSEAIEPAKVLRTLRYAHPVHDHAAVRAQQRWGELQGRRHTWFAGAYWGWGFHEDGIRSAHRVIDALRACEPHRLAPAFGEVAA
;
A
#
# COMPACT_ATOMS: atom_id res chain seq x y z
N MET A 1 8.07 24.10 -18.19
CA MET A 1 8.48 24.40 -16.79
C MET A 1 9.54 23.40 -16.34
N ARG A 2 10.32 23.75 -15.33
CA ARG A 2 11.21 22.85 -14.60
C ARG A 2 10.46 22.34 -13.38
N ILE A 3 10.24 21.02 -13.29
CA ILE A 3 9.44 20.41 -12.24
C ILE A 3 10.32 19.40 -11.44
N ALA A 4 10.38 19.58 -10.12
CA ALA A 4 10.97 18.61 -9.24
C ALA A 4 9.91 17.63 -8.73
N ILE A 5 10.22 16.34 -8.74
CA ILE A 5 9.41 15.29 -8.12
C ILE A 5 10.26 14.65 -7.03
N ILE A 6 9.77 14.63 -5.78
CA ILE A 6 10.51 14.12 -4.63
C ILE A 6 9.86 12.82 -4.16
N GLY A 7 10.57 11.71 -4.35
CA GLY A 7 10.12 10.34 -4.11
C GLY A 7 9.72 9.61 -5.39
N SER A 8 10.24 8.40 -5.57
CA SER A 8 10.05 7.55 -6.74
C SER A 8 9.08 6.39 -6.52
N GLY A 9 8.20 6.45 -5.54
CA GLY A 9 7.07 5.53 -5.44
C GLY A 9 6.12 5.68 -6.64
N ILE A 10 5.07 4.84 -6.72
CA ILE A 10 4.14 4.85 -7.86
C ILE A 10 3.58 6.25 -8.16
N ALA A 11 3.34 7.09 -7.15
CA ALA A 11 2.86 8.46 -7.34
C ALA A 11 3.90 9.33 -8.05
N GLY A 12 5.17 9.25 -7.65
CA GLY A 12 6.26 9.98 -8.31
C GLY A 12 6.57 9.48 -9.71
N LEU A 13 6.60 8.15 -9.89
CA LEU A 13 6.82 7.54 -11.20
C LEU A 13 5.72 7.91 -12.20
N ALA A 14 4.46 7.85 -11.79
CA ALA A 14 3.33 8.23 -12.64
C ALA A 14 3.33 9.74 -12.95
N SER A 15 3.65 10.59 -11.96
CA SER A 15 3.80 12.03 -12.20
C SER A 15 4.91 12.32 -13.21
N ALA A 16 6.06 11.67 -13.07
CA ALA A 16 7.17 11.80 -14.00
C ALA A 16 6.78 11.35 -15.42
N TRP A 17 6.08 10.20 -15.53
CA TRP A 17 5.62 9.67 -16.80
C TRP A 17 4.68 10.63 -17.54
N TRP A 18 3.72 11.22 -16.88
CA TRP A 18 2.76 12.12 -17.54
C TRP A 18 3.28 13.52 -17.81
N LEU A 19 4.42 13.91 -17.24
CA LEU A 19 5.00 15.24 -17.40
C LEU A 19 6.23 15.29 -18.32
N HIS A 20 6.97 14.17 -18.51
CA HIS A 20 8.27 14.18 -19.17
C HIS A 20 8.27 14.63 -20.64
N GLY A 21 7.12 14.52 -21.32
CA GLY A 21 6.98 14.98 -22.72
C GLY A 21 6.69 16.47 -22.87
N GLU A 22 6.27 17.14 -21.79
CA GLU A 22 5.80 18.52 -21.80
C GLU A 22 6.72 19.44 -20.98
N HIS A 23 7.44 18.88 -20.00
CA HIS A 23 8.23 19.62 -19.02
C HIS A 23 9.63 19.02 -18.80
N GLU A 24 10.54 19.83 -18.27
CA GLU A 24 11.85 19.37 -17.79
C GLU A 24 11.67 18.80 -16.38
N VAL A 25 11.63 17.46 -16.28
CA VAL A 25 11.36 16.75 -15.03
C VAL A 25 12.64 16.25 -14.40
N THR A 26 12.84 16.54 -13.10
CA THR A 26 13.89 15.95 -12.27
C THR A 26 13.24 15.14 -11.15
N LEU A 27 13.55 13.84 -11.09
CA LEU A 27 13.06 12.90 -10.08
C LEU A 27 14.15 12.63 -9.05
N PHE A 28 13.89 12.98 -7.78
CA PHE A 28 14.78 12.75 -6.65
C PHE A 28 14.36 11.50 -5.88
N GLU A 29 15.29 10.61 -5.61
CA GLU A 29 15.12 9.40 -4.82
C GLU A 29 16.28 9.26 -3.82
N ALA A 30 15.96 8.93 -2.58
CA ALA A 30 16.94 8.75 -1.52
C ALA A 30 17.65 7.40 -1.59
N ASN A 31 16.98 6.37 -2.14
CA ASN A 31 17.54 5.03 -2.31
C ASN A 31 18.37 4.93 -3.60
N ASP A 32 19.04 3.78 -3.75
CA ASP A 32 19.81 3.38 -4.94
C ASP A 32 18.91 2.80 -6.06
N TYR A 33 17.59 2.70 -5.84
CA TYR A 33 16.61 2.19 -6.79
C TYR A 33 15.36 3.06 -6.87
N LEU A 34 14.67 3.01 -8.02
CA LEU A 34 13.36 3.63 -8.21
C LEU A 34 12.26 2.61 -7.93
N GLY A 35 11.11 3.09 -7.41
CA GLY A 35 9.91 2.26 -7.23
C GLY A 35 9.27 2.37 -5.85
N GLY A 36 10.00 2.79 -4.82
CA GLY A 36 9.50 2.79 -3.45
C GLY A 36 9.08 1.39 -3.01
N HIS A 37 7.77 1.16 -2.80
CA HIS A 37 7.24 -0.18 -2.48
C HIS A 37 7.22 -1.15 -3.67
N THR A 38 7.49 -0.72 -4.89
CA THR A 38 7.82 -1.60 -6.01
C THR A 38 9.26 -2.05 -5.87
N HIS A 39 9.47 -3.14 -5.16
CA HIS A 39 10.79 -3.61 -4.81
C HIS A 39 10.92 -5.12 -5.05
N THR A 40 11.53 -5.46 -6.19
CA THR A 40 11.77 -6.83 -6.63
C THR A 40 13.20 -7.22 -6.33
N HIS A 41 13.40 -8.38 -5.73
CA HIS A 41 14.72 -8.92 -5.40
C HIS A 41 15.00 -10.18 -6.22
N ASP A 42 16.13 -10.20 -6.89
CA ASP A 42 16.68 -11.41 -7.48
C ASP A 42 17.31 -12.29 -6.40
N VAL A 43 16.78 -13.49 -6.23
CA VAL A 43 17.30 -14.48 -5.28
C VAL A 43 17.62 -15.79 -5.99
N GLN A 44 18.63 -16.49 -5.48
CA GLN A 44 18.98 -17.82 -5.96
C GLN A 44 18.65 -18.86 -4.90
N VAL A 45 17.66 -19.72 -5.18
CA VAL A 45 17.19 -20.75 -4.28
C VAL A 45 16.98 -22.04 -5.05
N GLY A 46 17.49 -23.16 -4.53
CA GLY A 46 17.39 -24.46 -5.19
C GLY A 46 18.01 -24.50 -6.59
N GLY A 47 19.08 -23.74 -6.83
CA GLY A 47 19.75 -23.65 -8.11
C GLY A 47 19.02 -22.78 -9.16
N ARG A 48 17.93 -22.12 -8.82
CA ARG A 48 17.13 -21.24 -9.70
C ARG A 48 17.21 -19.79 -9.27
N ARG A 49 17.34 -18.88 -10.25
CA ARG A 49 17.21 -17.43 -10.04
C ARG A 49 15.73 -17.05 -10.18
N MET A 50 15.21 -16.33 -9.21
CA MET A 50 13.80 -15.90 -9.15
C MET A 50 13.71 -14.44 -8.72
N ALA A 51 12.81 -13.71 -9.37
CA ALA A 51 12.48 -12.32 -9.01
C ALA A 51 11.31 -12.34 -8.04
N VAL A 52 11.54 -11.86 -6.81
CA VAL A 52 10.56 -11.91 -5.72
C VAL A 52 10.21 -10.48 -5.29
N ASP A 53 8.92 -10.15 -5.34
CA ASP A 53 8.41 -8.87 -4.86
C ASP A 53 8.23 -8.87 -3.34
N THR A 54 8.60 -7.76 -2.69
CA THR A 54 8.54 -7.65 -1.23
C THR A 54 7.64 -6.52 -0.74
N GLY A 55 7.12 -5.69 -1.65
CA GLY A 55 6.20 -4.60 -1.33
C GLY A 55 4.94 -4.68 -2.17
N PHE A 56 4.89 -4.01 -3.33
CA PHE A 56 3.77 -4.15 -4.26
C PHE A 56 3.84 -5.47 -5.03
N ILE A 57 2.76 -6.27 -4.98
CA ILE A 57 2.75 -7.63 -5.55
C ILE A 57 1.55 -7.83 -6.49
N VAL A 58 0.33 -7.48 -6.05
CA VAL A 58 -0.92 -7.86 -6.70
C VAL A 58 -1.75 -6.67 -7.13
N PHE A 59 -2.46 -6.83 -8.25
CA PHE A 59 -3.45 -5.88 -8.75
C PHE A 59 -4.57 -6.63 -9.49
N ASN A 60 -5.63 -5.94 -9.86
CA ASN A 60 -6.62 -6.45 -10.80
C ASN A 60 -7.20 -5.29 -11.62
N PRO A 61 -7.60 -5.52 -12.89
CA PRO A 61 -8.03 -4.45 -13.79
C PRO A 61 -9.25 -3.66 -13.30
N ARG A 62 -10.12 -4.29 -12.51
CA ARG A 62 -11.34 -3.65 -12.02
C ARG A 62 -11.08 -2.58 -10.96
N HIS A 63 -10.15 -2.86 -10.04
CA HIS A 63 -9.89 -1.97 -8.89
C HIS A 63 -8.62 -1.13 -9.07
N TYR A 64 -7.84 -1.44 -10.14
CA TYR A 64 -6.60 -0.77 -10.50
C TYR A 64 -6.64 -0.29 -11.97
N PRO A 65 -7.68 0.50 -12.38
CA PRO A 65 -7.85 0.88 -13.78
C PRO A 65 -6.72 1.76 -14.31
N LEU A 66 -6.23 2.74 -13.54
CA LEU A 66 -5.13 3.62 -13.97
C LEU A 66 -3.81 2.86 -14.06
N LEU A 67 -3.52 2.00 -13.08
CA LEU A 67 -2.34 1.16 -13.10
C LEU A 67 -2.38 0.17 -14.26
N THR A 68 -3.54 -0.42 -14.55
CA THR A 68 -3.71 -1.33 -15.69
C THR A 68 -3.50 -0.58 -17.00
N ALA A 69 -4.07 0.61 -17.16
CA ALA A 69 -3.85 1.43 -18.35
C ALA A 69 -2.37 1.79 -18.54
N LEU A 70 -1.66 2.13 -17.47
CA LEU A 70 -0.22 2.36 -17.52
C LEU A 70 0.54 1.09 -17.95
N PHE A 71 0.20 -0.07 -17.43
CA PHE A 71 0.83 -1.33 -17.81
C PHE A 71 0.58 -1.69 -19.27
N ASP A 72 -0.64 -1.48 -19.77
CA ASP A 72 -1.00 -1.70 -21.17
C ASP A 72 -0.22 -0.77 -22.11
N GLU A 73 -0.11 0.53 -21.76
CA GLU A 73 0.67 1.52 -22.49
C GLU A 73 2.16 1.16 -22.54
N LEU A 74 2.70 0.66 -21.44
CA LEU A 74 4.10 0.25 -21.34
C LEU A 74 4.38 -1.15 -21.92
N GLY A 75 3.34 -1.93 -22.23
CA GLY A 75 3.48 -3.32 -22.68
C GLY A 75 3.96 -4.26 -21.56
N VAL A 76 3.62 -3.97 -20.29
CA VAL A 76 4.02 -4.77 -19.13
C VAL A 76 3.14 -6.01 -19.03
N ALA A 77 3.74 -7.17 -19.17
CA ALA A 77 3.02 -8.43 -19.09
C ALA A 77 2.64 -8.79 -17.64
N SER A 78 1.43 -9.33 -17.45
CA SER A 78 0.96 -9.82 -16.17
C SER A 78 0.38 -11.23 -16.30
N GLN A 79 0.26 -11.93 -15.17
CA GLN A 79 -0.32 -13.28 -15.12
C GLN A 79 -1.34 -13.39 -13.99
N PRO A 80 -2.37 -14.25 -14.12
CA PRO A 80 -3.30 -14.53 -13.05
C PRO A 80 -2.60 -15.06 -11.80
N THR A 81 -3.16 -14.73 -10.63
CA THR A 81 -2.73 -15.29 -9.35
C THR A 81 -3.92 -15.62 -8.46
N THR A 82 -3.67 -16.39 -7.42
CA THR A 82 -4.67 -16.75 -6.43
C THR A 82 -4.47 -15.93 -5.16
N MET A 83 -5.41 -15.03 -4.88
CA MET A 83 -5.51 -14.33 -3.60
C MET A 83 -6.24 -15.22 -2.61
N SER A 84 -5.48 -16.02 -1.87
CA SER A 84 -5.99 -16.91 -0.83
C SER A 84 -5.56 -16.43 0.54
N PHE A 85 -6.42 -16.64 1.53
CA PHE A 85 -6.20 -16.26 2.92
C PHE A 85 -6.28 -17.48 3.83
N SER A 86 -5.32 -17.60 4.72
CA SER A 86 -5.22 -18.62 5.74
C SER A 86 -4.98 -17.98 7.10
N MET A 87 -5.40 -18.67 8.14
CA MET A 87 -5.18 -18.27 9.52
C MET A 87 -4.62 -19.46 10.31
N HIS A 88 -3.63 -19.19 11.14
CA HIS A 88 -3.08 -20.08 12.14
C HIS A 88 -3.09 -19.38 13.51
N SER A 89 -3.84 -19.91 14.47
CA SER A 89 -3.88 -19.42 15.84
C SER A 89 -3.12 -20.34 16.78
N GLU A 90 -2.06 -19.83 17.38
CA GLU A 90 -1.38 -20.57 18.48
C GLU A 90 -2.23 -20.63 19.74
N ARG A 91 -3.17 -19.68 19.91
CA ARG A 91 -4.02 -19.56 21.09
C ARG A 91 -5.08 -20.67 21.13
N SER A 92 -5.81 -20.85 20.03
CA SER A 92 -6.87 -21.86 19.92
C SER A 92 -6.41 -23.16 19.25
N GLY A 93 -5.27 -23.15 18.58
CA GLY A 93 -4.78 -24.23 17.74
C GLY A 93 -5.56 -24.43 16.44
N VAL A 94 -6.39 -23.45 16.04
CA VAL A 94 -7.17 -23.49 14.80
C VAL A 94 -6.30 -23.10 13.62
N GLU A 95 -6.38 -23.90 12.56
CA GLU A 95 -5.83 -23.60 11.24
C GLU A 95 -6.91 -23.80 10.18
N TYR A 96 -6.97 -22.88 9.21
CA TYR A 96 -7.83 -23.05 8.04
C TYR A 96 -7.36 -22.17 6.88
N ASN A 97 -7.76 -22.56 5.66
CA ASN A 97 -7.63 -21.76 4.43
C ASN A 97 -9.02 -21.52 3.86
N ALA A 98 -9.40 -20.26 3.72
CA ALA A 98 -10.76 -19.86 3.30
C ALA A 98 -11.05 -20.06 1.79
N THR A 99 -10.13 -20.70 1.02
CA THR A 99 -10.26 -20.81 -0.44
C THR A 99 -11.14 -21.97 -0.89
N SER A 100 -11.18 -23.06 -0.13
CA SER A 100 -11.94 -24.26 -0.45
C SER A 100 -12.50 -24.93 0.79
N LEU A 101 -13.48 -25.81 0.64
CA LEU A 101 -14.02 -26.60 1.78
C LEU A 101 -12.97 -27.52 2.37
N ASP A 102 -12.08 -28.12 1.56
CA ASP A 102 -10.99 -28.96 2.06
C ASP A 102 -9.95 -28.15 2.85
N GLY A 103 -9.64 -26.95 2.42
CA GLY A 103 -8.80 -26.00 3.15
C GLY A 103 -9.47 -25.45 4.41
N LEU A 104 -10.77 -25.10 4.33
CA LEU A 104 -11.54 -24.59 5.46
C LEU A 104 -11.62 -25.60 6.60
N PHE A 105 -11.74 -26.87 6.26
CA PHE A 105 -11.77 -28.00 7.18
C PHE A 105 -10.52 -28.88 7.08
N CYS A 106 -9.35 -28.31 6.83
CA CYS A 106 -8.07 -29.05 6.83
C CYS A 106 -7.89 -29.76 8.16
N GLN A 107 -8.23 -29.13 9.27
CA GLN A 107 -8.43 -29.77 10.57
C GLN A 107 -9.87 -30.31 10.67
N ARG A 108 -10.06 -31.62 10.41
CA ARG A 108 -11.41 -32.24 10.41
C ARG A 108 -12.19 -32.07 11.72
N ARG A 109 -11.49 -31.89 12.86
CA ARG A 109 -12.12 -31.57 14.16
C ARG A 109 -12.95 -30.29 14.13
N ASN A 110 -12.66 -29.34 13.23
CA ASN A 110 -13.40 -28.09 13.10
C ASN A 110 -14.83 -28.32 12.60
N LEU A 111 -15.12 -29.45 11.94
CA LEU A 111 -16.50 -29.86 11.57
C LEU A 111 -17.41 -30.04 12.80
N LEU A 112 -16.83 -30.44 13.94
CA LEU A 112 -17.56 -30.68 15.19
C LEU A 112 -17.44 -29.52 16.18
N SER A 113 -16.81 -28.40 15.80
CA SER A 113 -16.56 -27.26 16.68
C SER A 113 -17.69 -26.21 16.58
N PRO A 114 -18.52 -26.03 17.62
CA PRO A 114 -19.53 -24.96 17.65
C PRO A 114 -18.90 -23.55 17.53
N ARG A 115 -17.70 -23.35 18.12
CA ARG A 115 -16.94 -22.09 18.01
C ARG A 115 -16.60 -21.77 16.56
N PHE A 116 -16.16 -22.76 15.79
CA PHE A 116 -15.81 -22.59 14.38
C PHE A 116 -17.04 -22.28 13.52
N TRP A 117 -18.15 -22.98 13.75
CA TRP A 117 -19.41 -22.67 13.06
C TRP A 117 -19.98 -21.31 13.44
N GLY A 118 -19.83 -20.88 14.70
CA GLY A 118 -20.17 -19.53 15.15
C GLY A 118 -19.37 -18.46 14.40
N MET A 119 -18.05 -18.67 14.22
CA MET A 119 -17.20 -17.80 13.40
C MET A 119 -17.71 -17.66 11.96
N LEU A 120 -18.08 -18.77 11.32
CA LEU A 120 -18.61 -18.77 9.93
C LEU A 120 -19.98 -18.09 9.85
N ALA A 121 -20.82 -18.25 10.85
CA ALA A 121 -22.11 -17.57 10.92
C ALA A 121 -21.95 -16.06 11.06
N ASP A 122 -21.02 -15.61 11.92
CA ASP A 122 -20.68 -14.21 12.08
C ASP A 122 -20.03 -13.60 10.83
N LEU A 123 -19.18 -14.35 10.13
CA LEU A 123 -18.61 -13.94 8.85
C LEU A 123 -19.72 -13.65 7.83
N ARG A 124 -20.69 -14.55 7.70
CA ARG A 124 -21.84 -14.37 6.80
C ARG A 124 -22.69 -13.17 7.22
N ARG A 125 -22.91 -13.00 8.53
CA ARG A 125 -23.63 -11.85 9.10
C ARG A 125 -22.90 -10.56 8.78
N PHE A 126 -21.60 -10.50 9.00
CA PHE A 126 -20.78 -9.32 8.72
C PHE A 126 -20.81 -8.92 7.23
N TYR A 127 -20.74 -9.88 6.31
CA TYR A 127 -20.83 -9.59 4.86
C TYR A 127 -22.14 -8.92 4.46
N ARG A 128 -23.24 -9.27 5.14
CA ARG A 128 -24.54 -8.64 4.93
C ARG A 128 -24.62 -7.26 5.61
N ASP A 129 -24.21 -7.18 6.87
CA ASP A 129 -24.49 -6.02 7.72
C ASP A 129 -23.46 -4.89 7.48
N ALA A 130 -22.22 -5.21 7.06
CA ALA A 130 -21.22 -4.22 6.71
C ALA A 130 -21.64 -3.28 5.56
N GLN A 131 -22.56 -3.73 4.70
CA GLN A 131 -23.11 -2.88 3.65
C GLN A 131 -23.92 -1.70 4.21
N LEU A 132 -24.53 -1.84 5.39
CA LEU A 132 -25.29 -0.78 6.05
C LEU A 132 -24.38 0.37 6.50
N LEU A 133 -23.12 0.06 6.84
CA LEU A 133 -22.11 1.08 7.22
C LEU A 133 -21.78 2.04 6.07
N LEU A 134 -22.03 1.66 4.82
CA LEU A 134 -21.74 2.50 3.66
C LEU A 134 -22.65 3.73 3.58
N ALA A 135 -23.85 3.68 4.20
CA ALA A 135 -24.81 4.77 4.22
C ALA A 135 -24.51 5.83 5.29
N GLU A 136 -23.58 5.58 6.22
CA GLU A 136 -23.25 6.49 7.32
C GLU A 136 -22.15 7.47 6.89
N ASP A 137 -22.28 8.76 7.24
CA ASP A 137 -21.22 9.74 6.93
C ASP A 137 -20.04 9.68 7.90
N GLN A 138 -20.34 9.51 9.19
CA GLN A 138 -19.38 9.25 10.26
C GLN A 138 -19.93 8.12 11.10
N GLY A 139 -19.24 7.00 11.14
CA GLY A 139 -19.64 5.84 11.91
C GLY A 139 -18.72 5.59 13.11
N PRO A 140 -19.02 4.54 13.90
CA PRO A 140 -18.20 4.10 15.01
C PRO A 140 -16.82 3.61 14.53
N THR A 141 -15.89 3.46 15.47
CA THR A 141 -14.68 2.66 15.21
C THR A 141 -15.08 1.19 14.97
N LEU A 142 -14.19 0.43 14.30
CA LEU A 142 -14.42 -1.00 14.10
C LEU A 142 -14.66 -1.72 15.44
N GLY A 143 -13.85 -1.41 16.44
CA GLY A 143 -14.02 -2.01 17.77
C GLY A 143 -15.33 -1.68 18.45
N GLN A 144 -15.85 -0.46 18.32
CA GLN A 144 -17.17 -0.08 18.81
C GLN A 144 -18.27 -0.85 18.07
N TYR A 145 -18.22 -0.84 16.73
CA TYR A 145 -19.19 -1.55 15.90
C TYR A 145 -19.26 -3.04 16.24
N LEU A 146 -18.13 -3.72 16.36
CA LEU A 146 -18.10 -5.16 16.66
C LEU A 146 -18.69 -5.48 18.03
N ARG A 147 -18.44 -4.64 19.05
CA ARG A 147 -19.05 -4.78 20.40
C ARG A 147 -20.55 -4.53 20.38
N ASP A 148 -20.99 -3.43 19.78
CA ASP A 148 -22.41 -3.03 19.75
C ASP A 148 -23.25 -4.05 18.99
N GLN A 149 -22.71 -4.62 17.93
CA GLN A 149 -23.35 -5.68 17.16
C GLN A 149 -23.14 -7.09 17.76
N ARG A 150 -22.42 -7.22 18.87
CA ARG A 150 -22.18 -8.49 19.59
C ARG A 150 -21.62 -9.59 18.68
N TYR A 151 -20.60 -9.26 17.89
CA TYR A 151 -19.85 -10.28 17.14
C TYR A 151 -19.04 -11.17 18.08
N GLY A 152 -19.00 -12.47 17.77
CA GLY A 152 -18.29 -13.46 18.58
C GLY A 152 -16.77 -13.30 18.49
N GLU A 153 -16.11 -13.59 19.60
CA GLU A 153 -14.65 -13.48 19.73
C GLU A 153 -13.90 -14.27 18.65
N ALA A 154 -14.38 -15.49 18.31
CA ALA A 154 -13.77 -16.32 17.28
C ALA A 154 -13.76 -15.62 15.90
N PHE A 155 -14.85 -14.92 15.54
CA PHE A 155 -14.89 -14.15 14.30
C PHE A 155 -13.96 -12.95 14.35
N ILE A 156 -13.93 -12.23 15.45
CA ILE A 156 -13.10 -11.03 15.63
C ILE A 156 -11.63 -11.42 15.58
N GLU A 157 -11.20 -12.35 16.43
CA GLU A 157 -9.78 -12.65 16.66
C GLU A 157 -9.18 -13.65 15.68
N GLU A 158 -9.99 -14.52 15.08
CA GLU A 158 -9.50 -15.62 14.23
C GLU A 158 -9.88 -15.43 12.74
N HIS A 159 -10.57 -14.32 12.40
CA HIS A 159 -10.86 -14.02 11.00
C HIS A 159 -10.69 -12.54 10.67
N LEU A 160 -11.52 -11.65 11.25
CA LEU A 160 -11.63 -10.26 10.80
C LEU A 160 -10.37 -9.45 11.09
N LEU A 161 -9.90 -9.45 12.33
CA LEU A 161 -8.71 -8.68 12.71
C LEU A 161 -7.43 -9.21 12.06
N PRO A 162 -7.16 -10.54 12.00
CA PRO A 162 -6.01 -11.05 11.26
C PRO A 162 -6.02 -10.67 9.78
N MET A 163 -7.19 -10.72 9.13
CA MET A 163 -7.35 -10.32 7.73
C MET A 163 -7.11 -8.82 7.55
N ALA A 164 -7.73 -7.97 8.38
CA ALA A 164 -7.57 -6.52 8.28
C ALA A 164 -6.13 -6.09 8.63
N SER A 165 -5.51 -6.71 9.63
CA SER A 165 -4.09 -6.50 9.95
C SER A 165 -3.17 -6.87 8.79
N ALA A 166 -3.47 -7.96 8.07
CA ALA A 166 -2.70 -8.36 6.90
C ALA A 166 -2.84 -7.36 5.73
N LEU A 167 -4.03 -6.77 5.53
CA LEU A 167 -4.29 -5.79 4.46
C LEU A 167 -3.47 -4.50 4.60
N TRP A 168 -3.34 -3.97 5.82
CA TRP A 168 -2.66 -2.69 6.08
C TRP A 168 -1.35 -2.84 6.86
N SER A 169 -0.90 -4.07 7.09
CA SER A 169 0.31 -4.35 7.89
C SER A 169 0.29 -3.60 9.24
N SER A 170 -0.89 -3.49 9.84
CA SER A 170 -1.15 -2.74 11.07
C SER A 170 -1.46 -3.67 12.24
N PRO A 171 -1.00 -3.35 13.46
CA PRO A 171 -1.38 -4.10 14.65
C PRO A 171 -2.90 -4.16 14.83
N THR A 172 -3.41 -5.27 15.40
CA THR A 172 -4.85 -5.47 15.61
C THR A 172 -5.49 -4.37 16.46
N ALA A 173 -4.78 -3.88 17.48
CA ALA A 173 -5.24 -2.76 18.30
C ALA A 173 -5.45 -1.49 17.45
N THR A 174 -4.53 -1.19 16.55
CA THR A 174 -4.65 -0.03 15.63
C THR A 174 -5.83 -0.21 14.66
N VAL A 175 -6.04 -1.43 14.16
CA VAL A 175 -7.16 -1.75 13.25
C VAL A 175 -8.53 -1.56 13.94
N MET A 176 -8.61 -1.81 15.25
CA MET A 176 -9.82 -1.58 16.04
C MET A 176 -10.24 -0.10 16.10
N ASP A 177 -9.30 0.82 15.92
CA ASP A 177 -9.54 2.26 15.90
C ASP A 177 -9.90 2.80 14.50
N PHE A 178 -9.81 1.97 13.45
CA PHE A 178 -10.23 2.37 12.11
C PHE A 178 -11.74 2.65 12.09
N PRO A 179 -12.21 3.63 11.30
CA PRO A 179 -13.63 3.77 11.06
C PRO A 179 -14.20 2.48 10.47
N ALA A 180 -15.26 1.92 11.07
CA ALA A 180 -15.90 0.68 10.58
C ALA A 180 -16.34 0.82 9.12
N ARG A 181 -16.87 2.00 8.75
CA ARG A 181 -17.21 2.35 7.38
C ARG A 181 -16.04 2.25 6.42
N TYR A 182 -14.84 2.70 6.84
CA TYR A 182 -13.65 2.68 5.99
C TYR A 182 -13.25 1.25 5.60
N LEU A 183 -13.25 0.33 6.58
CA LEU A 183 -13.04 -1.10 6.32
C LEU A 183 -14.14 -1.67 5.42
N ALA A 184 -15.41 -1.38 5.72
CA ALA A 184 -16.55 -1.86 4.93
C ALA A 184 -16.50 -1.36 3.48
N GLN A 185 -16.16 -0.10 3.26
CA GLN A 185 -16.01 0.50 1.95
C GLN A 185 -14.87 -0.14 1.15
N PHE A 186 -13.72 -0.36 1.79
CA PHE A 186 -12.62 -1.08 1.18
C PHE A 186 -13.05 -2.50 0.77
N MET A 187 -13.67 -3.26 1.69
CA MET A 187 -14.12 -4.62 1.42
C MET A 187 -15.18 -4.68 0.31
N ALA A 188 -16.11 -3.72 0.27
CA ALA A 188 -17.12 -3.61 -0.79
C ALA A 188 -16.46 -3.32 -2.14
N ASN A 189 -15.58 -2.33 -2.21
CA ASN A 189 -14.87 -1.96 -3.43
C ASN A 189 -14.02 -3.12 -3.97
N HIS A 190 -13.39 -3.92 -3.10
CA HIS A 190 -12.56 -5.06 -3.48
C HIS A 190 -13.34 -6.38 -3.57
N GLN A 191 -14.67 -6.34 -3.59
CA GLN A 191 -15.54 -7.52 -3.67
C GLN A 191 -15.28 -8.58 -2.57
N MET A 192 -14.79 -8.14 -1.42
CA MET A 192 -14.48 -9.02 -0.28
C MET A 192 -15.73 -9.36 0.54
N LEU A 193 -16.82 -8.57 0.43
CA LEU A 193 -18.12 -8.83 1.09
C LEU A 193 -18.99 -9.83 0.32
N GLN A 194 -18.42 -10.56 -0.63
CA GLN A 194 -19.17 -11.56 -1.41
C GLN A 194 -18.38 -12.87 -1.53
N MET A 195 -19.11 -13.98 -1.60
CA MET A 195 -18.52 -15.33 -1.65
C MET A 195 -18.08 -15.73 -3.05
N THR A 196 -18.72 -15.20 -4.09
CA THR A 196 -18.51 -15.56 -5.50
C THR A 196 -18.42 -14.31 -6.38
N GLY A 197 -17.96 -14.47 -7.63
CA GLY A 197 -17.92 -13.36 -8.58
C GLY A 197 -16.80 -12.35 -8.33
N ARG A 198 -15.76 -12.73 -7.58
CA ARG A 198 -14.60 -11.88 -7.31
C ARG A 198 -13.75 -11.71 -8.57
N SER A 199 -13.13 -10.53 -8.72
CA SER A 199 -12.20 -10.24 -9.81
C SER A 199 -10.97 -11.13 -9.72
N THR A 200 -10.45 -11.52 -10.89
CA THR A 200 -9.18 -12.24 -10.98
C THR A 200 -8.02 -11.31 -10.63
N TRP A 201 -7.28 -11.67 -9.62
CA TRP A 201 -6.04 -10.99 -9.25
C TRP A 201 -4.90 -11.38 -10.18
N ARG A 202 -3.95 -10.49 -10.34
CA ARG A 202 -2.81 -10.64 -11.23
C ARG A 202 -1.54 -10.17 -10.55
N VAL A 203 -0.39 -10.67 -11.02
CA VAL A 203 0.95 -10.21 -10.68
C VAL A 203 1.68 -9.80 -11.95
N VAL A 204 2.64 -8.91 -11.84
CA VAL A 204 3.52 -8.56 -12.95
C VAL A 204 4.45 -9.75 -13.24
N LYS A 205 4.49 -10.19 -14.49
CA LYS A 205 5.33 -11.31 -14.91
C LYS A 205 6.82 -10.93 -14.83
N GLY A 206 7.58 -11.66 -14.03
CA GLY A 206 9.00 -11.38 -13.80
C GLY A 206 9.28 -10.32 -12.72
N GLY A 207 8.27 -9.99 -11.89
CA GLY A 207 8.37 -9.06 -10.77
C GLY A 207 7.90 -7.65 -11.11
N SER A 208 7.48 -6.92 -10.09
CA SER A 208 6.88 -5.58 -10.24
C SER A 208 7.88 -4.54 -10.77
N ALA A 209 9.19 -4.70 -10.53
CA ALA A 209 10.22 -3.80 -11.07
C ALA A 209 10.18 -3.67 -12.60
N ARG A 210 9.56 -4.63 -13.32
CA ARG A 210 9.46 -4.59 -14.79
C ARG A 210 8.73 -3.36 -15.32
N TYR A 211 7.73 -2.85 -14.60
CA TYR A 211 7.07 -1.62 -15.06
C TYR A 211 7.96 -0.38 -14.84
N VAL A 212 8.78 -0.36 -13.79
CA VAL A 212 9.75 0.71 -13.56
C VAL A 212 10.81 0.71 -14.66
N GLU A 213 11.32 -0.47 -15.02
CA GLU A 213 12.26 -0.62 -16.14
C GLU A 213 11.64 -0.14 -17.47
N ALA A 214 10.36 -0.46 -17.71
CA ALA A 214 9.66 -0.04 -18.92
C ALA A 214 9.42 1.48 -19.00
N LEU A 215 9.17 2.15 -17.86
CA LEU A 215 9.13 3.61 -17.76
C LEU A 215 10.49 4.21 -18.12
N ARG A 216 11.55 3.75 -17.45
CA ARG A 216 12.94 4.25 -17.63
C ARG A 216 13.43 4.09 -19.07
N ALA A 217 13.02 3.05 -19.76
CA ALA A 217 13.40 2.82 -21.16
C ALA A 217 12.78 3.81 -22.15
N ARG A 218 11.72 4.57 -21.74
CA ARG A 218 10.94 5.41 -22.66
C ARG A 218 10.85 6.88 -22.27
N TRP A 219 11.12 7.24 -21.01
CA TRP A 219 10.97 8.62 -20.55
C TRP A 219 12.23 9.47 -20.72
N GLN A 220 12.03 10.78 -20.67
CA GLN A 220 13.11 11.80 -20.65
C GLN A 220 13.06 12.50 -19.29
N VAL A 221 13.43 11.78 -18.24
CA VAL A 221 13.44 12.25 -16.85
C VAL A 221 14.87 12.27 -16.34
N ARG A 222 15.28 13.36 -15.70
CA ARG A 222 16.56 13.44 -15.01
C ARG A 222 16.45 12.74 -13.66
N GLU A 223 16.98 11.54 -13.55
CA GLU A 223 17.00 10.75 -12.32
C GLU A 223 18.13 11.17 -11.39
N ARG A 224 17.82 11.32 -10.11
CA ARG A 224 18.73 11.60 -9.01
C ARG A 224 18.58 10.51 -7.94
N LEU A 225 19.24 9.38 -8.11
CA LEU A 225 19.32 8.29 -7.14
C LEU A 225 20.33 8.61 -6.04
N GLU A 226 20.21 7.95 -4.89
CA GLU A 226 21.05 8.18 -3.70
C GLU A 226 21.17 9.68 -3.37
N CYS A 227 20.09 10.42 -3.67
CA CYS A 227 20.06 11.88 -3.57
C CYS A 227 18.90 12.33 -2.67
N PRO A 228 18.99 12.11 -1.35
CA PRO A 228 17.97 12.56 -0.42
C PRO A 228 17.82 14.08 -0.50
N VAL A 229 16.57 14.50 -0.58
CA VAL A 229 16.18 15.92 -0.40
C VAL A 229 16.08 16.20 1.10
N HIS A 230 16.67 17.31 1.53
CA HIS A 230 16.70 17.71 2.95
C HIS A 230 15.70 18.80 3.26
N SER A 231 15.40 19.68 2.31
CA SER A 231 14.38 20.73 2.47
C SER A 231 13.92 21.27 1.11
N VAL A 232 12.73 21.85 1.12
CA VAL A 232 12.14 22.62 0.03
C VAL A 232 11.87 24.04 0.53
N GLU A 233 12.59 25.01 -0.02
CA GLU A 233 12.40 26.43 0.24
C GLU A 233 11.46 27.02 -0.81
N ARG A 234 10.29 27.48 -0.42
CA ARG A 234 9.30 28.04 -1.32
C ARG A 234 9.51 29.54 -1.49
N THR A 235 9.47 30.00 -2.74
CA THR A 235 9.63 31.41 -3.12
C THR A 235 8.38 31.92 -3.83
N PRO A 236 8.23 33.23 -4.06
CA PRO A 236 7.11 33.76 -4.86
C PRO A 236 7.10 33.28 -6.33
N TRP A 237 8.22 32.77 -6.84
CA TRP A 237 8.42 32.45 -8.25
C TRP A 237 8.69 30.95 -8.51
N GLY A 238 8.57 30.11 -7.51
CA GLY A 238 8.89 28.68 -7.60
C GLY A 238 9.43 28.14 -6.28
N ALA A 239 10.27 27.12 -6.32
CA ALA A 239 10.87 26.53 -5.14
C ALA A 239 12.36 26.17 -5.38
N ARG A 240 13.12 26.13 -4.29
CA ARG A 240 14.49 25.62 -4.25
C ARG A 240 14.51 24.28 -3.53
N VAL A 241 15.02 23.28 -4.19
CA VAL A 241 15.19 21.93 -3.63
C VAL A 241 16.62 21.79 -3.13
N HIS A 242 16.81 21.58 -1.83
CA HIS A 242 18.08 21.31 -1.19
C HIS A 242 18.27 19.81 -1.06
N SER A 243 19.23 19.25 -1.76
CA SER A 243 19.52 17.82 -1.79
C SER A 243 21.01 17.54 -1.58
N ALA A 244 21.37 16.26 -1.54
CA ALA A 244 22.79 15.85 -1.51
C ALA A 244 23.59 16.34 -2.74
N ALA A 245 22.93 16.62 -3.86
CA ALA A 245 23.54 17.19 -5.06
C ALA A 245 23.69 18.72 -5.03
N GLY A 246 23.28 19.40 -3.95
CA GLY A 246 23.29 20.85 -3.82
C GLY A 246 21.88 21.45 -3.89
N VAL A 247 21.81 22.74 -4.30
CA VAL A 247 20.55 23.51 -4.38
C VAL A 247 20.20 23.75 -5.82
N GLU A 248 19.00 23.33 -6.22
CA GLU A 248 18.46 23.53 -7.57
C GLU A 248 17.10 24.25 -7.50
N GLY A 249 16.85 25.19 -8.46
CA GLY A 249 15.58 25.92 -8.56
C GLY A 249 14.61 25.25 -9.53
N PHE A 250 13.33 25.26 -9.18
CA PHE A 250 12.23 24.68 -9.97
C PHE A 250 11.03 25.61 -9.99
N ASP A 251 10.23 25.55 -11.06
CA ASP A 251 8.98 26.28 -11.15
C ASP A 251 7.91 25.66 -10.25
N GLU A 252 7.87 24.33 -10.19
CA GLU A 252 6.93 23.55 -9.40
C GLU A 252 7.62 22.37 -8.71
N VAL A 253 7.11 21.97 -7.54
CA VAL A 253 7.59 20.80 -6.78
C VAL A 253 6.41 19.87 -6.46
N ILE A 254 6.55 18.59 -6.80
CA ILE A 254 5.62 17.53 -6.43
C ILE A 254 6.27 16.68 -5.32
N LEU A 255 5.72 16.76 -4.11
CA LEU A 255 6.11 15.93 -2.98
C LEU A 255 5.37 14.59 -3.10
N ALA A 256 6.05 13.57 -3.63
CA ALA A 256 5.52 12.23 -3.90
C ALA A 256 6.07 11.17 -2.91
N CYS A 257 6.54 11.62 -1.76
CA CYS A 257 6.96 10.82 -0.60
C CYS A 257 5.80 10.67 0.41
N HIS A 258 6.05 10.07 1.58
CA HIS A 258 5.04 9.99 2.64
C HIS A 258 4.63 11.38 3.15
N SER A 259 3.42 11.54 3.69
CA SER A 259 2.91 12.84 4.14
C SER A 259 3.73 13.45 5.29
N ASP A 260 4.23 12.62 6.21
CA ASP A 260 5.11 13.02 7.30
C ASP A 260 6.49 13.47 6.78
N GLN A 261 7.04 12.76 5.80
CA GLN A 261 8.27 13.15 5.11
C GLN A 261 8.07 14.46 4.33
N ALA A 262 6.96 14.57 3.58
CA ALA A 262 6.62 15.79 2.86
C ALA A 262 6.53 17.00 3.79
N LEU A 263 5.87 16.83 4.95
CA LEU A 263 5.78 17.88 5.96
C LEU A 263 7.15 18.25 6.54
N ALA A 264 8.00 17.27 6.80
CA ALA A 264 9.34 17.49 7.34
C ALA A 264 10.26 18.26 6.37
N LEU A 265 10.04 18.14 5.06
CA LEU A 265 10.79 18.88 4.04
C LEU A 265 10.42 20.36 3.96
N LEU A 266 9.26 20.76 4.51
CA LEU A 266 8.74 22.11 4.44
C LEU A 266 9.06 22.91 5.73
N GLY A 267 10.18 23.61 5.75
CA GLY A 267 10.56 24.44 6.91
C GLY A 267 9.57 25.58 7.22
N ASP A 268 8.81 26.01 6.21
CA ASP A 268 7.83 27.09 6.24
C ASP A 268 6.38 26.58 6.13
N ALA A 269 6.11 25.32 6.49
CA ALA A 269 4.77 24.74 6.47
C ALA A 269 3.77 25.63 7.24
N ASP A 270 2.60 25.87 6.64
CA ASP A 270 1.53 26.62 7.29
C ASP A 270 0.67 25.73 8.23
N ALA A 271 -0.33 26.32 8.87
CA ALA A 271 -1.18 25.61 9.82
C ALA A 271 -2.00 24.50 9.15
N ILE A 272 -2.47 24.73 7.91
CA ILE A 272 -3.28 23.76 7.16
C ILE A 272 -2.41 22.58 6.73
N GLU A 273 -1.21 22.83 6.22
CA GLU A 273 -0.24 21.80 5.85
C GLU A 273 0.13 20.92 7.05
N ARG A 274 0.41 21.54 8.21
CA ARG A 274 0.71 20.79 9.45
C ARG A 274 -0.47 19.95 9.91
N GLU A 275 -1.67 20.51 9.88
CA GLU A 275 -2.88 19.81 10.31
C GLU A 275 -3.20 18.63 9.40
N VAL A 276 -3.20 18.83 8.08
CA VAL A 276 -3.64 17.82 7.11
C VAL A 276 -2.58 16.74 6.92
N LEU A 277 -1.33 17.11 6.65
CA LEU A 277 -0.26 16.12 6.43
C LEU A 277 0.13 15.41 7.72
N GLY A 278 0.13 16.12 8.85
CA GLY A 278 0.46 15.58 10.16
C GLY A 278 -0.61 14.64 10.75
N ALA A 279 -1.86 14.73 10.28
CA ALA A 279 -2.92 13.82 10.71
C ALA A 279 -2.73 12.38 10.19
N ILE A 280 -1.95 12.18 9.13
CA ILE A 280 -1.72 10.87 8.53
C ILE A 280 -0.43 10.30 9.11
N ARG A 281 -0.57 9.44 10.11
CA ARG A 281 0.56 8.78 10.79
C ARG A 281 1.01 7.54 10.01
N TYR A 282 2.24 7.11 10.26
CA TYR A 282 2.81 5.91 9.63
C TYR A 282 3.22 4.87 10.68
N GLN A 283 2.93 3.61 10.36
CA GLN A 283 3.37 2.44 11.11
C GLN A 283 4.61 1.86 10.43
N PRO A 284 5.77 1.81 11.09
CA PRO A 284 6.93 1.12 10.57
C PRO A 284 6.70 -0.38 10.57
N ASN A 285 7.19 -1.04 9.51
CA ASN A 285 7.07 -2.49 9.33
C ASN A 285 8.42 -3.05 8.86
N GLU A 286 8.87 -4.11 9.51
CA GLU A 286 9.99 -4.91 9.04
C GLU A 286 9.46 -6.05 8.18
N ALA A 287 9.97 -6.17 6.96
CA ALA A 287 9.65 -7.24 6.03
C ALA A 287 10.90 -8.11 5.80
N VAL A 288 10.78 -9.40 6.02
CA VAL A 288 11.88 -10.35 5.81
C VAL A 288 11.51 -11.32 4.71
N LEU A 289 12.32 -11.34 3.64
CA LEU A 289 12.28 -12.39 2.62
C LEU A 289 13.15 -13.55 3.07
N HIS A 290 12.59 -14.74 3.15
CA HIS A 290 13.24 -15.93 3.69
C HIS A 290 12.71 -17.24 3.08
N THR A 291 13.33 -18.36 3.46
CA THR A 291 12.93 -19.71 3.05
C THR A 291 12.44 -20.60 4.21
N ASP A 292 12.12 -19.99 5.34
CA ASP A 292 11.68 -20.73 6.53
C ASP A 292 10.18 -21.08 6.48
N ALA A 293 9.88 -22.36 6.23
CA ALA A 293 8.50 -22.86 6.16
C ALA A 293 7.80 -22.89 7.53
N SER A 294 8.53 -22.77 8.65
CA SER A 294 7.93 -22.81 10.00
C SER A 294 7.01 -21.63 10.28
N LEU A 295 7.12 -20.55 9.50
CA LEU A 295 6.26 -19.36 9.57
C LEU A 295 4.92 -19.54 8.85
N LEU A 296 4.74 -20.63 8.09
CA LEU A 296 3.49 -21.01 7.43
C LEU A 296 2.70 -21.97 8.32
N PRO A 297 1.39 -22.17 8.08
CA PRO A 297 0.59 -23.16 8.81
C PRO A 297 1.22 -24.56 8.79
N ARG A 298 0.99 -25.35 9.84
CA ARG A 298 1.54 -26.72 9.97
C ARG A 298 0.95 -27.66 8.93
N ASP A 299 -0.37 -27.55 8.70
CA ASP A 299 -1.02 -28.32 7.65
C ASP A 299 -0.81 -27.64 6.30
N ARG A 300 -0.18 -28.32 5.35
CA ARG A 300 0.04 -27.79 3.99
C ARG A 300 -1.25 -27.45 3.25
N LYS A 301 -2.37 -28.07 3.59
CA LYS A 301 -3.69 -27.71 3.04
C LYS A 301 -4.17 -26.32 3.50
N ALA A 302 -3.65 -25.87 4.64
CA ALA A 302 -3.91 -24.53 5.12
C ALA A 302 -3.01 -23.46 4.48
N TRP A 303 -1.94 -23.83 3.75
CA TRP A 303 -1.11 -22.84 3.08
C TRP A 303 -1.89 -22.00 2.09
N ALA A 304 -1.73 -20.70 2.18
CA ALA A 304 -2.37 -19.72 1.32
C ALA A 304 -1.33 -18.70 0.83
N ALA A 305 -1.74 -17.88 -0.12
CA ALA A 305 -0.93 -16.73 -0.53
C ALA A 305 -0.65 -15.79 0.66
N TRP A 306 -1.64 -15.58 1.52
CA TRP A 306 -1.58 -14.78 2.73
C TRP A 306 -1.86 -15.67 3.95
N ASN A 307 -0.90 -15.79 4.86
CA ASN A 307 -0.98 -16.66 6.04
C ASN A 307 -0.89 -15.77 7.28
N ALA A 308 -2.02 -15.49 7.91
CA ALA A 308 -2.09 -14.74 9.15
C ALA A 308 -1.75 -15.64 10.34
N HIS A 309 -0.98 -15.11 11.27
CA HIS A 309 -0.59 -15.77 12.50
C HIS A 309 -1.13 -15.00 13.70
N VAL A 310 -1.87 -15.70 14.55
CA VAL A 310 -2.38 -15.19 15.83
C VAL A 310 -1.52 -15.81 16.94
N PRO A 311 -0.71 -15.01 17.65
CA PRO A 311 0.19 -15.50 18.67
C PRO A 311 -0.57 -16.01 19.92
N ARG A 312 0.12 -16.79 20.76
CA ARG A 312 -0.43 -17.27 22.02
C ARG A 312 -0.70 -16.12 23.00
N ASP A 313 0.25 -15.19 23.10
CA ASP A 313 0.11 -14.00 23.92
C ASP A 313 -0.91 -13.04 23.31
N PRO A 314 -2.00 -12.73 24.03
CA PRO A 314 -3.00 -11.76 23.55
C PRO A 314 -2.46 -10.34 23.32
N ALA A 315 -1.38 -9.96 24.00
CA ALA A 315 -0.76 -8.66 23.86
C ALA A 315 0.15 -8.56 22.61
N ALA A 316 0.59 -9.70 22.07
CA ALA A 316 1.41 -9.72 20.87
C ALA A 316 0.56 -9.49 19.60
N PRO A 317 1.06 -8.71 18.63
CA PRO A 317 0.32 -8.41 17.41
C PRO A 317 0.17 -9.64 16.51
N CYS A 318 -0.93 -9.70 15.77
CA CYS A 318 -1.04 -10.60 14.62
C CYS A 318 0.00 -10.22 13.56
N THR A 319 0.56 -11.24 12.91
CA THR A 319 1.54 -11.08 11.84
C THR A 319 1.09 -11.80 10.58
N VAL A 320 1.71 -11.49 9.44
CA VAL A 320 1.38 -12.13 8.17
C VAL A 320 2.65 -12.62 7.48
N SER A 321 2.54 -13.82 6.88
CA SER A 321 3.56 -14.42 6.01
C SER A 321 2.98 -14.67 4.64
N TYR A 322 3.54 -14.04 3.61
CA TYR A 322 3.13 -14.20 2.21
C TYR A 322 3.91 -15.35 1.61
N CYS A 323 3.23 -16.40 1.13
CA CYS A 323 3.85 -17.50 0.38
C CYS A 323 3.99 -17.08 -1.10
N MET A 324 5.18 -16.65 -1.48
CA MET A 324 5.44 -16.07 -2.80
C MET A 324 5.36 -17.11 -3.93
N ASN A 325 5.62 -18.39 -3.63
CA ASN A 325 5.40 -19.47 -4.60
C ASN A 325 3.93 -19.52 -5.04
N LEU A 326 2.98 -19.34 -4.12
CA LEU A 326 1.55 -19.28 -4.41
C LEU A 326 1.15 -17.92 -5.00
N LEU A 327 1.66 -16.84 -4.41
CA LEU A 327 1.22 -15.48 -4.74
C LEU A 327 1.79 -15.01 -6.08
N GLN A 328 3.06 -15.27 -6.39
CA GLN A 328 3.68 -14.89 -7.66
C GLN A 328 3.77 -16.06 -8.66
N GLY A 329 3.36 -17.28 -8.26
CA GLY A 329 3.50 -18.47 -9.10
C GLY A 329 4.96 -18.87 -9.33
N LEU A 330 5.81 -18.72 -8.30
CA LEU A 330 7.23 -19.01 -8.39
C LEU A 330 7.46 -20.53 -8.34
N PRO A 331 8.33 -21.08 -9.20
CA PRO A 331 8.57 -22.52 -9.27
C PRO A 331 9.48 -23.01 -8.14
N GLY A 332 9.36 -24.31 -7.81
CA GLY A 332 10.23 -25.01 -6.88
C GLY A 332 9.53 -25.42 -5.58
N ASP A 333 10.16 -26.34 -4.84
CA ASP A 333 9.61 -26.93 -3.62
C ASP A 333 10.02 -26.16 -2.35
N THR A 334 11.08 -25.35 -2.44
CA THR A 334 11.51 -24.49 -1.33
C THR A 334 10.58 -23.28 -1.25
N PRO A 335 9.92 -23.06 -0.12
CA PRO A 335 9.05 -21.90 0.03
C PRO A 335 9.87 -20.61 0.05
N LEU A 336 9.42 -19.63 -0.72
CA LEU A 336 9.83 -18.23 -0.64
C LEU A 336 8.75 -17.49 0.11
N VAL A 337 9.10 -16.90 1.22
CA VAL A 337 8.15 -16.29 2.15
C VAL A 337 8.59 -14.87 2.45
N VAL A 338 7.62 -13.94 2.46
CA VAL A 338 7.82 -12.59 2.98
C VAL A 338 7.01 -12.47 4.27
N THR A 339 7.69 -12.36 5.40
CA THR A 339 7.04 -12.24 6.73
C THR A 339 7.19 -10.81 7.24
N LEU A 340 6.08 -10.25 7.76
CA LEU A 340 6.07 -8.92 8.36
C LEU A 340 6.11 -9.00 9.89
N ASN A 341 7.01 -8.19 10.50
CA ASN A 341 7.07 -7.92 11.94
C ASN A 341 7.18 -9.19 12.83
N ARG A 342 7.93 -10.19 12.37
CA ARG A 342 8.19 -11.44 13.12
C ARG A 342 9.56 -12.02 12.77
N SER A 343 10.56 -11.17 12.61
CA SER A 343 11.92 -11.57 12.21
C SER A 343 12.60 -12.46 13.24
N GLU A 344 12.30 -12.29 14.53
CA GLU A 344 12.84 -13.08 15.64
C GLU A 344 12.45 -14.57 15.59
N ALA A 345 11.36 -14.90 14.89
CA ALA A 345 10.92 -16.29 14.72
C ALA A 345 11.52 -16.97 13.49
N ILE A 346 12.23 -16.25 12.64
CA ILE A 346 12.83 -16.78 11.40
C ILE A 346 14.22 -17.31 11.71
N GLU A 347 14.52 -18.54 11.26
CA GLU A 347 15.88 -19.09 11.36
C GLU A 347 16.87 -18.20 10.59
N PRO A 348 17.91 -17.65 11.25
CA PRO A 348 18.81 -16.66 10.62
C PRO A 348 19.48 -17.16 9.33
N ALA A 349 19.79 -18.45 9.24
CA ALA A 349 20.41 -19.05 8.05
C ALA A 349 19.47 -19.10 6.83
N LYS A 350 18.17 -18.91 7.03
CA LYS A 350 17.15 -18.90 5.97
C LYS A 350 16.76 -17.50 5.52
N VAL A 351 17.27 -16.45 6.16
CA VAL A 351 17.01 -15.05 5.77
C VAL A 351 17.74 -14.73 4.49
N LEU A 352 17.02 -14.20 3.51
CA LEU A 352 17.57 -13.76 2.24
C LEU A 352 17.73 -12.22 2.20
N ARG A 353 16.73 -11.48 2.69
CA ARG A 353 16.73 -10.00 2.76
C ARG A 353 15.90 -9.52 3.93
N THR A 354 16.34 -8.44 4.57
CA THR A 354 15.57 -7.69 5.57
C THR A 354 15.32 -6.28 5.05
N LEU A 355 14.09 -5.81 5.10
CA LEU A 355 13.62 -4.57 4.52
C LEU A 355 12.79 -3.79 5.56
N ARG A 356 12.76 -2.47 5.43
CA ARG A 356 11.97 -1.60 6.27
C ARG A 356 11.00 -0.81 5.41
N TYR A 357 9.73 -0.94 5.69
CA TYR A 357 8.65 -0.19 5.07
C TYR A 357 7.88 0.61 6.12
N ALA A 358 7.07 1.56 5.68
CA ALA A 358 6.13 2.25 6.53
C ALA A 358 4.79 2.40 5.80
N HIS A 359 3.70 2.12 6.51
CA HIS A 359 2.36 2.17 5.94
C HIS A 359 1.50 3.19 6.68
N PRO A 360 0.61 3.93 5.96
CA PRO A 360 -0.26 4.91 6.59
C PRO A 360 -1.27 4.24 7.51
N VAL A 361 -1.57 4.89 8.63
CA VAL A 361 -2.61 4.48 9.59
C VAL A 361 -3.89 5.22 9.28
N HIS A 362 -4.99 4.50 9.13
CA HIS A 362 -6.27 5.04 8.68
C HIS A 362 -7.27 5.22 9.84
N ASP A 363 -6.93 6.07 10.81
CA ASP A 363 -7.86 6.49 11.84
C ASP A 363 -8.83 7.60 11.34
N HIS A 364 -9.77 8.01 12.19
CA HIS A 364 -10.73 9.06 11.85
C HIS A 364 -10.06 10.39 11.46
N ALA A 365 -8.91 10.74 12.04
CA ALA A 365 -8.19 11.96 11.72
C ALA A 365 -7.58 11.88 10.32
N ALA A 366 -6.93 10.76 9.99
CA ALA A 366 -6.37 10.50 8.66
C ALA A 366 -7.45 10.53 7.57
N VAL A 367 -8.60 9.85 7.80
CA VAL A 367 -9.70 9.82 6.83
C VAL A 367 -10.30 11.21 6.59
N ARG A 368 -10.44 12.04 7.64
CA ARG A 368 -10.85 13.46 7.47
C ARG A 368 -9.82 14.26 6.70
N ALA A 369 -8.53 14.07 6.97
CA ALA A 369 -7.45 14.76 6.28
C ALA A 369 -7.44 14.44 4.78
N GLN A 370 -7.71 13.20 4.38
CA GLN A 370 -7.82 12.81 2.97
C GLN A 370 -8.88 13.62 2.20
N GLN A 371 -9.97 14.01 2.85
CA GLN A 371 -11.04 14.81 2.23
C GLN A 371 -10.60 16.26 1.96
N ARG A 372 -9.56 16.73 2.63
CA ARG A 372 -9.03 18.10 2.52
C ARG A 372 -7.89 18.23 1.51
N TRP A 373 -7.70 17.23 0.64
CA TRP A 373 -6.67 17.19 -0.39
C TRP A 373 -6.56 18.52 -1.18
N GLY A 374 -7.70 19.07 -1.59
CA GLY A 374 -7.76 20.29 -2.41
C GLY A 374 -7.28 21.57 -1.72
N GLU A 375 -7.23 21.59 -0.38
CA GLU A 375 -6.77 22.75 0.39
C GLU A 375 -5.26 22.96 0.30
N LEU A 376 -4.51 21.93 -0.11
CA LEU A 376 -3.04 21.96 -0.17
C LEU A 376 -2.48 22.18 -1.56
N GLN A 377 -3.21 21.78 -2.61
CA GLN A 377 -2.63 21.61 -3.93
C GLN A 377 -2.32 22.94 -4.62
N GLY A 378 -1.16 23.02 -5.25
CA GLY A 378 -0.71 24.17 -6.05
C GLY A 378 -0.41 25.45 -5.29
N ARG A 379 -0.52 25.42 -3.97
CA ARG A 379 -0.19 26.57 -3.13
C ARG A 379 1.33 26.69 -3.03
N ARG A 380 1.83 27.90 -3.24
CA ARG A 380 3.26 28.22 -3.11
C ARG A 380 4.14 27.27 -3.95
N HIS A 381 3.69 26.95 -5.19
CA HIS A 381 4.42 26.07 -6.11
C HIS A 381 4.65 24.64 -5.62
N THR A 382 3.76 24.13 -4.73
CA THR A 382 3.94 22.81 -4.11
C THR A 382 2.68 21.96 -4.27
N TRP A 383 2.89 20.69 -4.59
CA TRP A 383 1.87 19.68 -4.85
C TRP A 383 2.16 18.42 -4.02
N PHE A 384 1.12 17.71 -3.61
CA PHE A 384 1.24 16.55 -2.73
C PHE A 384 0.55 15.34 -3.36
N ALA A 385 1.34 14.36 -3.79
CA ALA A 385 0.89 13.10 -4.34
C ALA A 385 1.32 11.93 -3.45
N GLY A 386 0.48 10.89 -3.35
CA GLY A 386 0.82 9.71 -2.58
C GLY A 386 -0.37 8.78 -2.35
N ALA A 387 -0.10 7.51 -2.07
CA ALA A 387 -1.12 6.51 -1.80
C ALA A 387 -1.92 6.82 -0.52
N TYR A 388 -1.38 7.62 0.38
CA TYR A 388 -2.01 8.06 1.63
C TYR A 388 -3.27 8.92 1.44
N TRP A 389 -3.52 9.42 0.23
CA TRP A 389 -4.77 10.09 -0.14
C TRP A 389 -5.94 9.14 -0.41
N GLY A 390 -5.73 7.83 -0.25
CA GLY A 390 -6.71 6.77 -0.37
C GLY A 390 -6.46 5.66 0.65
N TRP A 391 -6.64 4.42 0.26
CA TRP A 391 -6.44 3.26 1.14
C TRP A 391 -4.97 2.84 1.30
N GLY A 392 -4.02 3.51 0.65
CA GLY A 392 -2.60 3.20 0.74
C GLY A 392 -2.09 2.23 -0.33
N PHE A 393 -2.89 1.91 -1.35
CA PHE A 393 -2.53 0.97 -2.40
C PHE A 393 -1.98 1.68 -3.66
N HIS A 394 -1.41 0.90 -4.58
CA HIS A 394 -0.81 1.44 -5.80
C HIS A 394 -1.79 2.28 -6.64
N GLU A 395 -3.05 1.84 -6.75
CA GLU A 395 -4.06 2.60 -7.47
C GLU A 395 -4.36 3.96 -6.82
N ASP A 396 -4.28 4.03 -5.48
CA ASP A 396 -4.48 5.31 -4.79
C ASP A 396 -3.31 6.26 -5.07
N GLY A 397 -2.09 5.73 -5.12
CA GLY A 397 -0.91 6.51 -5.47
C GLY A 397 -0.96 7.07 -6.88
N ILE A 398 -1.27 6.23 -7.87
CA ILE A 398 -1.37 6.66 -9.27
C ILE A 398 -2.56 7.60 -9.49
N ARG A 399 -3.70 7.36 -8.83
CA ARG A 399 -4.87 8.25 -8.85
C ARG A 399 -4.54 9.61 -8.25
N SER A 400 -3.80 9.64 -7.16
CA SER A 400 -3.34 10.89 -6.54
C SER A 400 -2.45 11.69 -7.47
N ALA A 401 -1.50 11.02 -8.15
CA ALA A 401 -0.66 11.64 -9.16
C ALA A 401 -1.49 12.22 -10.31
N HIS A 402 -2.45 11.45 -10.85
CA HIS A 402 -3.34 11.91 -11.92
C HIS A 402 -4.08 13.20 -11.54
N ARG A 403 -4.67 13.24 -10.33
CA ARG A 403 -5.35 14.43 -9.83
C ARG A 403 -4.42 15.64 -9.70
N VAL A 404 -3.17 15.43 -9.27
CA VAL A 404 -2.16 16.51 -9.20
C VAL A 404 -1.85 17.03 -10.59
N ILE A 405 -1.61 16.14 -11.57
CA ILE A 405 -1.29 16.54 -12.94
C ILE A 405 -2.44 17.31 -13.59
N ASP A 406 -3.68 16.85 -13.43
CA ASP A 406 -4.86 17.57 -13.94
C ASP A 406 -4.97 18.98 -13.35
N ALA A 407 -4.77 19.10 -12.03
CA ALA A 407 -4.82 20.38 -11.34
C ALA A 407 -3.66 21.31 -11.74
N LEU A 408 -2.46 20.76 -11.93
CA LEU A 408 -1.28 21.51 -12.39
C LEU A 408 -1.52 22.05 -13.78
N ARG A 409 -1.96 21.23 -14.73
CA ARG A 409 -2.30 21.63 -16.11
C ARG A 409 -3.40 22.70 -16.15
N ALA A 410 -4.39 22.61 -15.27
CA ALA A 410 -5.44 23.64 -15.17
C ALA A 410 -4.91 25.01 -14.69
N CYS A 411 -3.82 25.03 -13.93
CA CYS A 411 -3.19 26.27 -13.43
C CYS A 411 -2.20 26.88 -14.43
N GLU A 412 -1.67 26.14 -15.38
CA GLU A 412 -0.63 26.58 -16.33
C GLU A 412 -1.00 27.85 -17.13
N PRO A 413 -2.19 27.99 -17.72
CA PRO A 413 -2.57 29.19 -18.49
C PRO A 413 -2.49 30.46 -17.66
N HIS A 414 -2.74 30.41 -16.37
CA HIS A 414 -2.70 31.53 -15.45
C HIS A 414 -1.29 31.91 -14.99
N ARG A 415 -0.35 30.96 -15.03
CA ARG A 415 1.04 31.14 -14.59
C ARG A 415 1.98 31.52 -15.71
N LEU A 416 1.64 31.18 -16.97
CA LEU A 416 2.39 31.55 -18.16
C LEU A 416 1.96 32.91 -18.70
N ALA A 417 0.87 33.51 -18.22
CA ALA A 417 0.52 34.87 -18.56
C ALA A 417 1.56 35.85 -17.98
N PRO A 418 2.33 36.58 -18.79
CA PRO A 418 3.27 37.57 -18.28
C PRO A 418 2.50 38.61 -17.45
N ALA A 419 3.01 38.92 -16.25
CA ALA A 419 2.58 40.10 -15.52
C ALA A 419 2.99 41.37 -16.31
N PHE A 420 2.37 41.61 -17.44
CA PHE A 420 2.44 42.92 -18.07
C PHE A 420 1.58 43.86 -17.24
N GLY A 421 2.24 44.53 -16.29
CA GLY A 421 1.70 45.72 -15.70
C GLY A 421 1.33 46.71 -16.80
N GLU A 422 0.12 47.26 -16.71
CA GLU A 422 -0.29 48.43 -17.44
C GLU A 422 0.80 49.50 -17.28
N VAL A 423 1.54 49.76 -18.34
CA VAL A 423 2.25 51.02 -18.47
C VAL A 423 1.17 52.00 -18.91
N ALA A 424 0.64 52.74 -17.96
CA ALA A 424 -0.22 53.88 -18.21
C ALA A 424 0.49 54.87 -19.14
N ALA A 425 -0.17 55.18 -20.24
CA ALA A 425 0.16 56.32 -21.10
C ALA A 425 -0.28 57.63 -20.44
#